data_4e29410fb6fbecc001714980cfac7f90
#
_entry.id   4e29410fb6fbecc001714980cfac7f90
#
_cell.length_a   1.000
_cell.length_b   1.000
_cell.length_c   1.000
_cell.angle_alpha   90.00
_cell.angle_beta   90.00
_cell.angle_gamma   90.00
#
_symmetry.space_group_name_H-M   'P 1'
#
loop_
_entity.id
_entity.type
_entity.pdbx_description
1 polymer ?
#
loop_
_entity_poly.entity_id
_entity_poly.type
_entity_poly.pdbx_seq_one_letter_code
_entity_poly.pdbx_strand_id
1 'polypeptide(L)'
;MYIGYQLSSVTPYLQDVNSMREAFQKIAAIGYRDVQLQGASLDIPDEEIARALKKNGLNCVATQEDYPFGFGENPERYIARAVTCGAKYLTFALIPREVDTAEKLVKFAEKIRALYDKVTAAGLIFAFHPITPDFRKIGGVPVYERLMQLMPPDMQLTFCVFSAFGTEVTAEEVLERFKNRVDLVHFKDGIPDADGKMQLMPLGQGAHDWQGVFDLCKAAGAKYIFGEQERWQKDVFDCAKDTHAYLGSLR
;
A
#
# COMPACT_ATOMS: atom_id res chain seq x y z
N MET A 1 9.69 -13.76 2.80
CA MET A 1 9.11 -12.42 2.57
C MET A 1 9.65 -11.47 3.62
N TYR A 2 9.86 -10.19 3.28
CA TYR A 2 10.29 -9.14 4.22
C TYR A 2 9.07 -8.53 4.90
N ILE A 3 9.22 -8.20 6.19
CA ILE A 3 8.15 -7.57 6.98
C ILE A 3 8.43 -6.07 7.04
N GLY A 4 7.44 -5.29 6.65
CA GLY A 4 7.47 -3.84 6.66
C GLY A 4 6.27 -3.21 7.35
N TYR A 5 6.24 -1.88 7.39
CA TYR A 5 5.17 -1.09 7.96
C TYR A 5 4.67 -0.03 6.98
N GLN A 6 3.35 0.05 6.80
CA GLN A 6 2.72 1.08 5.99
C GLN A 6 2.57 2.36 6.82
N LEU A 7 3.25 3.43 6.39
CA LEU A 7 3.32 4.67 7.16
C LEU A 7 2.02 5.49 7.14
N SER A 8 1.04 5.15 6.29
CA SER A 8 -0.33 5.69 6.42
C SER A 8 -0.90 5.47 7.81
N SER A 9 -0.46 4.42 8.48
CA SER A 9 -0.85 4.09 9.86
C SER A 9 -0.45 5.16 10.88
N VAL A 10 0.52 6.00 10.57
CA VAL A 10 1.01 7.08 11.45
C VAL A 10 0.92 8.46 10.80
N THR A 11 0.05 8.64 9.81
CA THR A 11 -0.14 9.90 9.07
C THR A 11 -0.21 11.15 9.96
N PRO A 12 -0.91 11.18 11.13
CA PRO A 12 -0.93 12.37 11.98
C PRO A 12 0.45 12.81 12.48
N TYR A 13 1.41 11.90 12.54
CA TYR A 13 2.79 12.19 12.96
C TYR A 13 3.71 12.57 11.79
N LEU A 14 3.21 12.55 10.56
CA LEU A 14 3.99 12.83 9.35
C LEU A 14 3.67 14.20 8.76
N GLN A 15 3.16 15.13 9.58
CA GLN A 15 2.72 16.45 9.11
C GLN A 15 3.78 17.54 9.32
N ASP A 16 4.76 17.31 10.17
CA ASP A 16 5.92 18.18 10.39
C ASP A 16 7.21 17.36 10.60
N VAL A 17 8.36 18.04 10.47
CA VAL A 17 9.68 17.38 10.52
C VAL A 17 9.97 16.74 11.90
N ASN A 18 9.54 17.35 13.00
CA ASN A 18 9.89 16.89 14.34
C ASN A 18 9.08 15.65 14.71
N SER A 19 7.75 15.69 14.54
CA SER A 19 6.88 14.53 14.80
C SER A 19 7.20 13.37 13.86
N MET A 20 7.55 13.63 12.59
CA MET A 20 8.02 12.60 11.66
C MET A 20 9.29 11.91 12.16
N ARG A 21 10.31 12.66 12.63
CA ARG A 21 11.55 12.10 13.16
C ARG A 21 11.31 11.22 14.38
N GLU A 22 10.43 11.65 15.29
CA GLU A 22 10.04 10.87 16.47
C GLU A 22 9.29 9.58 16.06
N ALA A 23 8.36 9.66 15.11
CA ALA A 23 7.63 8.50 14.59
C ALA A 23 8.58 7.47 13.98
N PHE A 24 9.53 7.90 13.14
CA PHE A 24 10.50 6.98 12.54
C PHE A 24 11.41 6.33 13.58
N GLN A 25 11.82 7.08 14.63
CA GLN A 25 12.59 6.51 15.73
C GLN A 25 11.79 5.42 16.47
N LYS A 26 10.52 5.66 16.77
CA LYS A 26 9.65 4.69 17.45
C LYS A 26 9.40 3.45 16.57
N ILE A 27 9.14 3.61 15.27
CA ILE A 27 8.94 2.51 14.32
C ILE A 27 10.21 1.64 14.24
N ALA A 28 11.38 2.26 14.14
CA ALA A 28 12.65 1.55 14.12
C ALA A 28 12.95 0.81 15.45
N ALA A 29 12.57 1.42 16.60
CA ALA A 29 12.73 0.81 17.94
C ALA A 29 11.80 -0.39 18.14
N ILE A 30 10.62 -0.44 17.50
CA ILE A 30 9.74 -1.61 17.48
C ILE A 30 10.40 -2.80 16.77
N GLY A 31 11.25 -2.54 15.77
CA GLY A 31 11.96 -3.57 15.04
C GLY A 31 11.76 -3.52 13.53
N TYR A 32 10.89 -2.67 13.02
CA TYR A 32 10.72 -2.49 11.56
C TYR A 32 12.02 -1.99 10.91
N ARG A 33 12.27 -2.45 9.69
CA ARG A 33 13.40 -2.02 8.87
C ARG A 33 12.95 -1.55 7.48
N ASP A 34 11.86 -2.09 6.98
CA ASP A 34 11.28 -1.76 5.69
C ASP A 34 9.97 -0.99 5.90
N VAL A 35 9.78 0.09 5.16
CA VAL A 35 8.57 0.91 5.24
C VAL A 35 8.06 1.24 3.84
N GLN A 36 6.75 1.44 3.75
CA GLN A 36 6.11 2.10 2.61
C GLN A 36 5.68 3.50 3.04
N LEU A 37 6.23 4.51 2.38
CA LEU A 37 5.95 5.92 2.68
C LEU A 37 4.64 6.35 2.04
N GLN A 38 3.69 6.76 2.89
CA GLN A 38 2.43 7.39 2.50
C GLN A 38 1.99 8.37 3.58
N GLY A 39 1.30 9.44 3.20
CA GLY A 39 0.68 10.38 4.12
C GLY A 39 1.62 11.42 4.71
N ALA A 40 2.89 11.47 4.28
CA ALA A 40 3.79 12.54 4.70
C ALA A 40 3.45 13.85 3.98
N SER A 41 3.37 14.95 4.75
CA SER A 41 3.10 16.29 4.21
C SER A 41 4.07 16.64 3.08
N LEU A 42 3.55 17.28 2.04
CA LEU A 42 4.37 17.82 0.94
C LEU A 42 5.22 19.02 1.37
N ASP A 43 4.92 19.62 2.52
CA ASP A 43 5.71 20.72 3.09
C ASP A 43 7.01 20.24 3.73
N ILE A 44 7.13 18.93 4.03
CA ILE A 44 8.37 18.34 4.50
C ILE A 44 9.30 18.12 3.32
N PRO A 45 10.53 18.73 3.31
CA PRO A 45 11.52 18.48 2.27
C PRO A 45 11.85 16.99 2.17
N ASP A 46 11.94 16.48 0.95
CA ASP A 46 12.17 15.05 0.70
C ASP A 46 13.51 14.58 1.27
N GLU A 47 14.52 15.45 1.26
CA GLU A 47 15.84 15.18 1.85
C GLU A 47 15.79 15.03 3.38
N GLU A 48 14.83 15.73 4.05
CA GLU A 48 14.61 15.53 5.49
C GLU A 48 13.97 14.18 5.77
N ILE A 49 13.03 13.75 4.94
CA ILE A 49 12.42 12.41 5.04
C ILE A 49 13.53 11.35 4.84
N ALA A 50 14.29 11.45 3.75
CA ALA A 50 15.37 10.51 3.43
C ALA A 50 16.44 10.46 4.53
N ARG A 51 16.82 11.63 5.09
CA ARG A 51 17.79 11.71 6.20
C ARG A 51 17.25 11.04 7.47
N ALA A 52 15.97 11.26 7.80
CA ALA A 52 15.34 10.68 8.98
C ALA A 52 15.19 9.15 8.85
N LEU A 53 14.81 8.65 7.68
CA LEU A 53 14.77 7.22 7.38
C LEU A 53 16.17 6.59 7.57
N LYS A 54 17.19 7.14 6.92
CA LYS A 54 18.56 6.66 7.00
C LYS A 54 19.11 6.67 8.44
N LYS A 55 18.85 7.77 9.18
CA LYS A 55 19.30 7.90 10.59
C LYS A 55 18.75 6.77 11.47
N ASN A 56 17.53 6.30 11.18
CA ASN A 56 16.87 5.24 11.96
C ASN A 56 17.04 3.84 11.36
N GLY A 57 17.81 3.68 10.28
CA GLY A 57 18.00 2.38 9.61
C GLY A 57 16.72 1.84 9.00
N LEU A 58 15.84 2.72 8.54
CA LEU A 58 14.61 2.39 7.81
C LEU A 58 14.85 2.49 6.30
N ASN A 59 14.48 1.46 5.56
CA ASN A 59 14.50 1.42 4.10
C ASN A 59 13.13 1.84 3.58
N CYS A 60 13.04 2.89 2.79
CA CYS A 60 11.84 3.20 2.03
C CYS A 60 11.76 2.23 0.84
N VAL A 61 11.00 1.14 1.00
CA VAL A 61 10.84 0.15 -0.08
C VAL A 61 9.95 0.70 -1.20
N ALA A 62 8.90 1.41 -0.82
CA ALA A 62 7.91 1.97 -1.73
C ALA A 62 7.38 3.31 -1.24
N THR A 63 6.88 4.12 -2.17
CA THR A 63 5.92 5.20 -1.86
C THR A 63 4.54 4.79 -2.36
N GLN A 64 3.49 5.34 -1.74
CA GLN A 64 2.12 5.18 -2.21
C GLN A 64 1.40 6.51 -2.27
N GLU A 65 0.75 6.78 -3.40
CA GLU A 65 0.15 8.06 -3.70
C GLU A 65 -1.27 7.88 -4.28
N ASP A 66 -2.19 8.69 -3.82
CA ASP A 66 -3.57 8.63 -4.30
C ASP A 66 -3.72 9.43 -5.59
N TYR A 67 -4.16 8.75 -6.66
CA TYR A 67 -4.27 9.35 -7.99
C TYR A 67 -5.09 10.64 -8.01
N PRO A 68 -6.34 10.69 -7.44
CA PRO A 68 -7.16 11.88 -7.50
C PRO A 68 -6.74 13.00 -6.53
N PHE A 69 -5.77 12.75 -5.64
CA PHE A 69 -5.34 13.70 -4.62
C PHE A 69 -3.93 14.24 -4.89
N GLY A 70 -3.62 14.50 -6.15
CA GLY A 70 -2.42 15.21 -6.59
C GLY A 70 -1.49 14.40 -7.47
N PHE A 71 -1.40 13.07 -7.29
CA PHE A 71 -0.47 12.27 -8.10
C PHE A 71 -0.81 12.31 -9.60
N GLY A 72 -2.09 12.26 -9.94
CA GLY A 72 -2.54 12.35 -11.33
C GLY A 72 -2.27 13.71 -11.99
N GLU A 73 -2.16 14.79 -11.19
CA GLU A 73 -1.97 16.15 -11.67
C GLU A 73 -0.50 16.56 -11.73
N ASN A 74 0.30 16.15 -10.74
CA ASN A 74 1.72 16.51 -10.62
C ASN A 74 2.58 15.28 -10.28
N PRO A 75 2.66 14.28 -11.16
CA PRO A 75 3.38 13.04 -10.88
C PRO A 75 4.88 13.25 -10.64
N GLU A 76 5.49 14.25 -11.28
CA GLU A 76 6.92 14.56 -11.17
C GLU A 76 7.32 14.84 -9.70
N ARG A 77 6.46 15.52 -8.94
CA ARG A 77 6.69 15.82 -7.52
C ARG A 77 6.81 14.56 -6.68
N TYR A 78 5.94 13.58 -6.93
CA TYR A 78 5.88 12.31 -6.19
C TYR A 78 6.97 11.33 -6.66
N ILE A 79 7.26 11.31 -7.95
CA ILE A 79 8.40 10.56 -8.50
C ILE A 79 9.71 11.05 -7.88
N ALA A 80 9.92 12.38 -7.80
CA ALA A 80 11.11 12.97 -7.18
C ALA A 80 11.22 12.55 -5.70
N ARG A 81 10.12 12.57 -4.93
CA ARG A 81 10.08 12.10 -3.54
C ARG A 81 10.47 10.62 -3.43
N ALA A 82 9.89 9.76 -4.26
CA ALA A 82 10.20 8.34 -4.27
C ALA A 82 11.70 8.09 -4.53
N VAL A 83 12.27 8.75 -5.52
CA VAL A 83 13.71 8.67 -5.87
C VAL A 83 14.57 9.19 -4.72
N THR A 84 14.27 10.37 -4.17
CA THR A 84 15.03 10.98 -3.06
C THR A 84 15.01 10.09 -1.81
N CYS A 85 13.88 9.46 -1.50
CA CYS A 85 13.75 8.55 -0.38
C CYS A 85 14.38 7.16 -0.65
N GLY A 86 14.87 6.90 -1.86
CA GLY A 86 15.49 5.64 -2.24
C GLY A 86 14.50 4.49 -2.43
N ALA A 87 13.23 4.79 -2.73
CA ALA A 87 12.22 3.80 -2.99
C ALA A 87 12.54 2.97 -4.25
N LYS A 88 12.14 1.71 -4.20
CA LYS A 88 12.19 0.82 -5.37
C LYS A 88 10.86 0.84 -6.14
N TYR A 89 9.76 1.01 -5.43
CA TYR A 89 8.42 1.01 -6.00
C TYR A 89 7.75 2.37 -5.78
N LEU A 90 6.97 2.79 -6.77
CA LEU A 90 5.97 3.83 -6.61
C LEU A 90 4.60 3.20 -6.88
N THR A 91 3.74 3.21 -5.88
CA THR A 91 2.39 2.66 -5.96
C THR A 91 1.40 3.81 -6.12
N PHE A 92 0.45 3.69 -7.03
CA PHE A 92 -0.71 4.58 -7.02
C PHE A 92 -1.95 3.84 -6.52
N ALA A 93 -2.87 4.57 -5.90
CA ALA A 93 -4.16 4.07 -5.43
C ALA A 93 -5.30 4.91 -5.99
N LEU A 94 -6.52 4.39 -5.85
CA LEU A 94 -7.79 5.07 -6.16
C LEU A 94 -8.03 5.30 -7.65
N ILE A 95 -8.83 4.43 -8.26
CA ILE A 95 -9.45 4.72 -9.56
C ILE A 95 -10.61 5.71 -9.33
N PRO A 96 -10.62 6.88 -9.99
CA PRO A 96 -11.70 7.84 -9.85
C PRO A 96 -13.08 7.22 -10.04
N ARG A 97 -14.06 7.62 -9.21
CA ARG A 97 -15.43 7.02 -9.24
C ARG A 97 -16.16 7.25 -10.55
N GLU A 98 -15.85 8.33 -11.23
CA GLU A 98 -16.38 8.68 -12.57
C GLU A 98 -15.90 7.73 -13.67
N VAL A 99 -14.91 6.89 -13.41
CA VAL A 99 -14.49 5.79 -14.31
C VAL A 99 -15.45 4.61 -14.09
N ASP A 100 -16.66 4.72 -14.62
CA ASP A 100 -17.80 3.83 -14.39
C ASP A 100 -18.21 3.04 -15.63
N THR A 101 -17.57 3.27 -16.79
CA THR A 101 -17.80 2.55 -18.05
C THR A 101 -16.50 1.98 -18.60
N ALA A 102 -16.61 0.96 -19.47
CA ALA A 102 -15.46 0.36 -20.13
C ALA A 102 -14.67 1.38 -20.98
N GLU A 103 -15.37 2.30 -21.66
CA GLU A 103 -14.74 3.35 -22.45
C GLU A 103 -13.94 4.32 -21.58
N LYS A 104 -14.53 4.78 -20.45
CA LYS A 104 -13.83 5.67 -19.52
C LYS A 104 -12.63 4.97 -18.88
N LEU A 105 -12.74 3.66 -18.63
CA LEU A 105 -11.62 2.89 -18.08
C LEU A 105 -10.46 2.78 -19.08
N VAL A 106 -10.75 2.61 -20.37
CA VAL A 106 -9.70 2.62 -21.41
C VAL A 106 -9.01 3.99 -21.46
N LYS A 107 -9.76 5.10 -21.44
CA LYS A 107 -9.18 6.46 -21.39
C LYS A 107 -8.35 6.70 -20.10
N PHE A 108 -8.79 6.14 -18.98
CA PHE A 108 -8.03 6.19 -17.73
C PHE A 108 -6.75 5.36 -17.84
N ALA A 109 -6.83 4.17 -18.42
CA ALA A 109 -5.67 3.30 -18.65
C ALA A 109 -4.60 3.97 -19.52
N GLU A 110 -4.98 4.79 -20.52
CA GLU A 110 -4.02 5.59 -21.32
C GLU A 110 -3.26 6.60 -20.44
N LYS A 111 -3.94 7.26 -19.50
CA LYS A 111 -3.29 8.16 -18.55
C LYS A 111 -2.34 7.41 -17.62
N ILE A 112 -2.74 6.24 -17.10
CA ILE A 112 -1.90 5.42 -16.24
C ILE A 112 -0.69 4.87 -17.01
N ARG A 113 -0.84 4.57 -18.30
CA ARG A 113 0.29 4.17 -19.14
C ARG A 113 1.32 5.29 -19.31
N ALA A 114 0.87 6.53 -19.50
CA ALA A 114 1.77 7.69 -19.53
C ALA A 114 2.51 7.91 -18.19
N LEU A 115 1.85 7.63 -17.06
CA LEU A 115 2.49 7.63 -15.75
C LEU A 115 3.49 6.48 -15.59
N TYR A 116 3.13 5.27 -16.08
CA TYR A 116 4.03 4.12 -16.10
C TYR A 116 5.35 4.47 -16.81
N ASP A 117 5.29 5.09 -17.98
CA ASP A 117 6.48 5.49 -18.74
C ASP A 117 7.36 6.47 -17.95
N LYS A 118 6.77 7.46 -17.27
CA LYS A 118 7.50 8.42 -16.43
C LYS A 118 8.14 7.76 -15.21
N VAL A 119 7.40 6.91 -14.50
CA VAL A 119 7.87 6.23 -13.30
C VAL A 119 9.00 5.26 -13.61
N THR A 120 8.87 4.48 -14.67
CA THR A 120 9.89 3.52 -15.09
C THR A 120 11.13 4.22 -15.67
N ALA A 121 10.98 5.34 -16.36
CA ALA A 121 12.11 6.19 -16.80
C ALA A 121 12.93 6.74 -15.64
N ALA A 122 12.31 6.93 -14.46
CA ALA A 122 12.98 7.31 -13.21
C ALA A 122 13.67 6.14 -12.49
N GLY A 123 13.61 4.93 -13.05
CA GLY A 123 14.20 3.71 -12.46
C GLY A 123 13.35 3.03 -11.39
N LEU A 124 12.09 3.44 -11.25
CA LEU A 124 11.16 2.88 -10.27
C LEU A 124 10.29 1.78 -10.91
N ILE A 125 9.84 0.83 -10.10
CA ILE A 125 8.80 -0.13 -10.47
C ILE A 125 7.45 0.49 -10.15
N PHE A 126 6.59 0.59 -11.17
CA PHE A 126 5.24 1.12 -10.97
C PHE A 126 4.27 0.05 -10.51
N ALA A 127 3.45 0.37 -9.51
CA ALA A 127 2.46 -0.54 -8.95
C ALA A 127 1.10 0.14 -8.79
N PHE A 128 0.04 -0.67 -8.80
CA PHE A 128 -1.32 -0.24 -8.51
C PHE A 128 -1.83 -0.89 -7.23
N HIS A 129 -2.39 -0.08 -6.33
CA HIS A 129 -3.05 -0.51 -5.10
C HIS A 129 -4.58 -0.36 -5.24
N PRO A 130 -5.31 -1.42 -5.55
CA PRO A 130 -6.77 -1.37 -5.56
C PRO A 130 -7.31 -1.29 -4.13
N ILE A 131 -8.31 -0.43 -3.94
CA ILE A 131 -9.09 -0.35 -2.71
C ILE A 131 -10.49 -0.93 -2.94
N THR A 132 -11.27 -1.16 -1.89
CA THR A 132 -12.60 -1.80 -1.97
C THR A 132 -13.49 -1.29 -3.11
N PRO A 133 -13.62 0.04 -3.41
CA PRO A 133 -14.40 0.51 -4.56
C PRO A 133 -13.87 0.02 -5.92
N ASP A 134 -12.61 -0.36 -6.03
CA ASP A 134 -12.01 -0.80 -7.30
C ASP A 134 -12.33 -2.26 -7.63
N PHE A 135 -12.92 -2.99 -6.67
CA PHE A 135 -13.47 -4.34 -6.88
C PHE A 135 -14.87 -4.34 -7.53
N ARG A 136 -15.50 -3.15 -7.69
CA ARG A 136 -16.74 -3.04 -8.48
C ARG A 136 -16.54 -3.58 -9.89
N LYS A 137 -17.61 -4.09 -10.49
CA LYS A 137 -17.54 -4.69 -11.83
C LYS A 137 -18.04 -3.71 -12.92
N ILE A 138 -17.36 -3.70 -14.06
CA ILE A 138 -17.80 -3.09 -15.32
C ILE A 138 -17.86 -4.21 -16.37
N GLY A 139 -19.06 -4.49 -16.87
CA GLY A 139 -19.25 -5.58 -17.83
C GLY A 139 -18.89 -6.96 -17.26
N GLY A 140 -19.14 -7.18 -15.96
CA GLY A 140 -18.89 -8.45 -15.28
C GLY A 140 -17.46 -8.67 -14.80
N VAL A 141 -16.50 -7.78 -15.10
CA VAL A 141 -15.10 -7.89 -14.70
C VAL A 141 -14.77 -6.81 -13.66
N PRO A 142 -14.05 -7.13 -12.55
CA PRO A 142 -13.59 -6.13 -11.60
C PRO A 142 -12.75 -5.03 -12.27
N VAL A 143 -12.96 -3.78 -11.85
CA VAL A 143 -12.31 -2.63 -12.50
C VAL A 143 -10.79 -2.70 -12.34
N TYR A 144 -10.29 -3.08 -11.15
CA TYR A 144 -8.85 -3.25 -10.93
C TYR A 144 -8.24 -4.29 -11.88
N GLU A 145 -8.92 -5.40 -12.08
CA GLU A 145 -8.45 -6.48 -12.96
C GLU A 145 -8.40 -6.02 -14.42
N ARG A 146 -9.45 -5.35 -14.88
CA ARG A 146 -9.49 -4.81 -16.23
C ARG A 146 -8.40 -3.76 -16.45
N LEU A 147 -8.15 -2.90 -15.48
CA LEU A 147 -7.04 -1.94 -15.56
C LEU A 147 -5.71 -2.69 -15.71
N MET A 148 -5.44 -3.67 -14.85
CA MET A 148 -4.20 -4.45 -14.89
C MET A 148 -4.00 -5.25 -16.19
N GLN A 149 -5.09 -5.65 -16.85
CA GLN A 149 -5.04 -6.29 -18.18
C GLN A 149 -4.64 -5.30 -19.28
N LEU A 150 -4.94 -4.01 -19.12
CA LEU A 150 -4.59 -2.94 -20.05
C LEU A 150 -3.18 -2.39 -19.84
N MET A 151 -2.52 -2.75 -18.73
CA MET A 151 -1.19 -2.27 -18.37
C MET A 151 -0.08 -3.20 -18.85
N PRO A 152 1.18 -2.70 -18.94
CA PRO A 152 2.35 -3.55 -19.22
C PRO A 152 2.45 -4.71 -18.21
N PRO A 153 2.96 -5.89 -18.65
CA PRO A 153 2.96 -7.10 -17.83
C PRO A 153 3.89 -7.02 -16.61
N ASP A 154 4.84 -6.11 -16.60
CA ASP A 154 5.79 -5.86 -15.50
C ASP A 154 5.27 -4.84 -14.49
N MET A 155 4.17 -4.13 -14.79
CA MET A 155 3.49 -3.31 -13.77
C MET A 155 2.97 -4.21 -12.66
N GLN A 156 3.29 -3.86 -11.42
CA GLN A 156 2.96 -4.66 -10.25
C GLN A 156 1.59 -4.29 -9.67
N LEU A 157 1.02 -5.24 -8.93
CA LEU A 157 -0.11 -5.02 -8.05
C LEU A 157 0.41 -4.92 -6.61
N THR A 158 0.05 -3.87 -5.88
CA THR A 158 0.16 -3.81 -4.42
C THR A 158 -1.17 -4.28 -3.86
N PHE A 159 -1.22 -5.50 -3.35
CA PHE A 159 -2.48 -6.11 -2.95
C PHE A 159 -2.80 -5.85 -1.48
N CYS A 160 -3.83 -5.04 -1.22
CA CYS A 160 -4.42 -4.94 0.10
C CYS A 160 -5.45 -6.05 0.30
N VAL A 161 -5.11 -7.06 1.09
CA VAL A 161 -6.00 -8.20 1.36
C VAL A 161 -7.31 -7.74 2.00
N PHE A 162 -7.24 -6.76 2.91
CA PHE A 162 -8.40 -6.19 3.56
C PHE A 162 -9.39 -5.54 2.57
N SER A 163 -8.90 -4.96 1.48
CA SER A 163 -9.76 -4.33 0.46
C SER A 163 -10.61 -5.34 -0.32
N ALA A 164 -10.23 -6.60 -0.34
CA ALA A 164 -10.99 -7.69 -0.94
C ALA A 164 -12.06 -8.26 0.02
N PHE A 165 -11.89 -8.07 1.33
CA PHE A 165 -12.87 -8.57 2.30
C PHE A 165 -14.21 -7.86 2.13
N GLY A 166 -15.29 -8.67 2.16
CA GLY A 166 -16.65 -8.15 1.92
C GLY A 166 -16.98 -7.89 0.46
N THR A 167 -16.09 -8.23 -0.47
CA THR A 167 -16.35 -8.28 -1.92
C THR A 167 -16.62 -9.72 -2.36
N GLU A 168 -16.97 -9.89 -3.64
CA GLU A 168 -17.14 -11.24 -4.23
C GLU A 168 -15.81 -11.89 -4.64
N VAL A 169 -14.68 -11.21 -4.43
CA VAL A 169 -13.34 -11.65 -4.87
C VAL A 169 -12.54 -12.11 -3.65
N THR A 170 -11.99 -13.30 -3.72
CA THR A 170 -11.15 -13.85 -2.65
C THR A 170 -9.68 -13.45 -2.82
N ALA A 171 -8.92 -13.47 -1.71
CA ALA A 171 -7.48 -13.24 -1.76
C ALA A 171 -6.77 -14.28 -2.64
N GLU A 172 -7.22 -15.54 -2.59
CA GLU A 172 -6.69 -16.64 -3.39
C GLU A 172 -6.85 -16.36 -4.89
N GLU A 173 -8.05 -15.95 -5.34
CA GLU A 173 -8.29 -15.60 -6.75
C GLU A 173 -7.40 -14.48 -7.25
N VAL A 174 -7.17 -13.43 -6.43
CA VAL A 174 -6.29 -12.32 -6.80
C VAL A 174 -4.84 -12.78 -6.90
N LEU A 175 -4.36 -13.50 -5.87
CA LEU A 175 -2.96 -13.94 -5.79
C LEU A 175 -2.62 -14.99 -6.86
N GLU A 176 -3.54 -15.88 -7.20
CA GLU A 176 -3.36 -16.83 -8.30
C GLU A 176 -3.32 -16.13 -9.66
N ARG A 177 -4.28 -15.21 -9.90
CA ARG A 177 -4.39 -14.48 -11.17
C ARG A 177 -3.21 -13.57 -11.45
N PHE A 178 -2.68 -12.91 -10.42
CA PHE A 178 -1.55 -11.99 -10.53
C PHE A 178 -0.23 -12.59 -10.00
N LYS A 179 -0.10 -13.91 -9.99
CA LYS A 179 1.12 -14.59 -9.58
C LYS A 179 2.35 -13.97 -10.28
N ASN A 180 3.40 -13.68 -9.51
CA ASN A 180 4.61 -12.97 -9.93
C ASN A 180 4.41 -11.50 -10.37
N ARG A 181 3.24 -10.93 -10.10
CA ARG A 181 2.91 -9.51 -10.29
C ARG A 181 2.41 -8.85 -9.00
N VAL A 182 2.64 -9.47 -7.83
CA VAL A 182 2.25 -8.98 -6.50
C VAL A 182 3.49 -9.00 -5.62
N ASP A 183 4.36 -8.01 -5.81
CA ASP A 183 5.57 -7.88 -4.99
C ASP A 183 5.26 -7.36 -3.57
N LEU A 184 4.25 -6.50 -3.43
CA LEU A 184 3.87 -5.80 -2.21
C LEU A 184 2.47 -6.21 -1.77
N VAL A 185 2.29 -6.51 -0.48
CA VAL A 185 0.99 -6.89 0.09
C VAL A 185 0.75 -6.12 1.38
N HIS A 186 -0.47 -5.61 1.57
CA HIS A 186 -0.90 -5.01 2.83
C HIS A 186 -1.72 -6.00 3.64
N PHE A 187 -1.29 -6.20 4.88
CA PHE A 187 -2.03 -6.94 5.89
C PHE A 187 -2.66 -5.96 6.88
N LYS A 188 -3.98 -5.95 6.91
CA LYS A 188 -4.80 -5.04 7.70
C LYS A 188 -5.96 -5.80 8.26
N ASP A 189 -6.13 -5.79 9.57
CA ASP A 189 -7.09 -6.60 10.29
C ASP A 189 -8.21 -5.78 10.91
N GLY A 190 -9.30 -6.43 11.22
CA GLY A 190 -10.43 -5.78 11.85
C GLY A 190 -11.53 -6.76 12.26
N ILE A 191 -12.47 -6.24 13.02
CA ILE A 191 -13.70 -6.94 13.41
C ILE A 191 -14.90 -6.06 13.03
N PRO A 192 -16.03 -6.64 12.62
CA PRO A 192 -17.25 -5.86 12.46
C PRO A 192 -17.76 -5.39 13.83
N ASP A 193 -18.17 -4.13 13.93
CA ASP A 193 -18.88 -3.60 15.10
C ASP A 193 -20.37 -4.01 15.06
N ALA A 194 -21.15 -3.52 16.03
CA ALA A 194 -22.58 -3.83 16.13
C ALA A 194 -23.40 -3.39 14.92
N ASP A 195 -22.95 -2.40 14.17
CA ASP A 195 -23.57 -1.88 12.96
C ASP A 195 -22.99 -2.52 11.68
N GLY A 196 -22.10 -3.51 11.82
CA GLY A 196 -21.42 -4.19 10.72
C GLY A 196 -20.28 -3.38 10.09
N LYS A 197 -19.90 -2.23 10.66
CA LYS A 197 -18.77 -1.42 10.20
C LYS A 197 -17.46 -2.00 10.74
N MET A 198 -16.47 -2.12 9.86
CA MET A 198 -15.17 -2.66 10.25
C MET A 198 -14.40 -1.71 11.19
N GLN A 199 -14.17 -2.19 12.40
CA GLN A 199 -13.25 -1.59 13.36
C GLN A 199 -11.87 -2.19 13.14
N LEU A 200 -10.89 -1.34 12.78
CA LEU A 200 -9.53 -1.82 12.54
C LEU A 200 -8.87 -2.23 13.86
N MET A 201 -8.15 -3.36 13.82
CA MET A 201 -7.46 -3.95 14.96
C MET A 201 -5.98 -4.17 14.59
N PRO A 202 -5.07 -4.25 15.58
CA PRO A 202 -3.74 -4.77 15.34
C PRO A 202 -3.83 -6.14 14.68
N LEU A 203 -2.91 -6.44 13.78
CA LEU A 203 -2.93 -7.70 13.04
C LEU A 203 -2.92 -8.90 13.99
N GLY A 204 -3.77 -9.89 13.71
CA GLY A 204 -3.98 -11.06 14.53
C GLY A 204 -4.93 -10.87 15.72
N GLN A 205 -5.47 -9.66 15.92
CA GLN A 205 -6.50 -9.36 16.92
C GLN A 205 -7.89 -9.15 16.28
N GLY A 206 -7.99 -9.32 14.96
CA GLY A 206 -9.21 -9.27 14.20
C GLY A 206 -9.80 -10.67 13.94
N ALA A 207 -10.53 -10.82 12.83
CA ALA A 207 -11.31 -12.01 12.52
C ALA A 207 -10.71 -12.89 11.40
N HIS A 208 -9.55 -12.55 10.84
CA HIS A 208 -9.04 -13.19 9.62
C HIS A 208 -7.94 -14.23 9.90
N ASP A 209 -7.92 -15.30 9.09
CA ASP A 209 -6.83 -16.30 9.08
C ASP A 209 -5.64 -15.77 8.29
N TRP A 210 -4.74 -15.07 8.98
CA TRP A 210 -3.56 -14.49 8.35
C TRP A 210 -2.48 -15.52 8.02
N GLN A 211 -2.44 -16.68 8.66
CA GLN A 211 -1.49 -17.73 8.29
C GLN A 211 -1.81 -18.29 6.91
N GLY A 212 -3.09 -18.63 6.64
CA GLY A 212 -3.51 -19.08 5.31
C GLY A 212 -3.22 -18.04 4.22
N VAL A 213 -3.53 -16.76 4.48
CA VAL A 213 -3.24 -15.66 3.55
C VAL A 213 -1.73 -15.48 3.33
N PHE A 214 -0.92 -15.60 4.39
CA PHE A 214 0.54 -15.53 4.29
C PHE A 214 1.11 -16.61 3.36
N ASP A 215 0.60 -17.86 3.48
CA ASP A 215 1.01 -18.96 2.64
C ASP A 215 0.64 -18.75 1.16
N LEU A 216 -0.56 -18.20 0.90
CA LEU A 216 -0.98 -17.82 -0.44
C LEU A 216 -0.08 -16.71 -1.02
N CYS A 217 0.26 -15.68 -0.25
CA CYS A 217 1.17 -14.62 -0.68
C CYS A 217 2.55 -15.17 -1.03
N LYS A 218 3.07 -16.09 -0.22
CA LYS A 218 4.35 -16.77 -0.44
C LYS A 218 4.33 -17.59 -1.73
N ALA A 219 3.25 -18.33 -1.98
CA ALA A 219 3.06 -19.11 -3.20
C ALA A 219 2.91 -18.23 -4.45
N ALA A 220 2.33 -17.02 -4.31
CA ALA A 220 2.19 -16.04 -5.39
C ALA A 220 3.51 -15.30 -5.72
N GLY A 221 4.55 -15.42 -4.87
CA GLY A 221 5.85 -14.78 -5.07
C GLY A 221 5.96 -13.38 -4.48
N ALA A 222 5.09 -13.01 -3.52
CA ALA A 222 5.16 -11.74 -2.81
C ALA A 222 6.52 -11.57 -2.10
N LYS A 223 7.06 -10.35 -2.13
CA LYS A 223 8.38 -10.03 -1.57
C LYS A 223 8.29 -9.33 -0.23
N TYR A 224 7.30 -8.43 -0.07
CA TYR A 224 7.12 -7.62 1.12
C TYR A 224 5.68 -7.70 1.61
N ILE A 225 5.52 -7.79 2.93
CA ILE A 225 4.25 -7.64 3.61
C ILE A 225 4.35 -6.42 4.50
N PHE A 226 3.42 -5.47 4.33
CA PHE A 226 3.31 -4.28 5.17
C PHE A 226 2.11 -4.41 6.09
N GLY A 227 2.35 -4.34 7.41
CA GLY A 227 1.28 -4.18 8.38
C GLY A 227 0.70 -2.76 8.29
N GLU A 228 -0.62 -2.64 8.32
CA GLU A 228 -1.33 -1.36 8.16
C GLU A 228 -2.50 -1.25 9.13
N GLN A 229 -2.64 -0.07 9.78
CA GLN A 229 -3.80 0.26 10.64
C GLN A 229 -3.93 1.77 10.81
N GLU A 230 -4.89 2.44 10.14
CA GLU A 230 -5.03 3.91 10.15
C GLU A 230 -5.97 4.43 11.26
N ARG A 231 -6.65 3.54 11.97
CA ARG A 231 -7.52 3.87 13.13
C ARG A 231 -7.19 2.94 14.29
N TRP A 232 -7.00 3.51 15.49
CA TRP A 232 -6.44 2.79 16.63
C TRP A 232 -7.39 2.81 17.82
N GLN A 233 -7.38 1.76 18.64
CA GLN A 233 -8.11 1.64 19.91
C GLN A 233 -7.23 1.95 21.12
N LYS A 234 -5.91 2.07 20.92
CA LYS A 234 -4.89 2.41 21.90
C LYS A 234 -3.79 3.23 21.23
N ASP A 235 -2.67 3.48 21.87
CA ASP A 235 -1.53 4.19 21.28
C ASP A 235 -1.12 3.52 19.95
N VAL A 236 -0.87 4.33 18.93
CA VAL A 236 -0.58 3.85 17.58
C VAL A 236 0.69 3.01 17.52
N PHE A 237 1.70 3.34 18.30
CA PHE A 237 2.96 2.59 18.32
C PHE A 237 2.84 1.28 19.10
N ASP A 238 1.92 1.19 20.07
CA ASP A 238 1.55 -0.08 20.69
C ASP A 238 0.81 -0.99 19.71
N CYS A 239 -0.09 -0.44 18.88
CA CYS A 239 -0.72 -1.17 17.78
C CYS A 239 0.33 -1.66 16.76
N ALA A 240 1.28 -0.81 16.39
CA ALA A 240 2.37 -1.16 15.47
C ALA A 240 3.26 -2.26 16.03
N LYS A 241 3.53 -2.25 17.35
CA LYS A 241 4.30 -3.28 18.05
C LYS A 241 3.58 -4.63 18.05
N ASP A 242 2.28 -4.65 18.33
CA ASP A 242 1.49 -5.88 18.29
C ASP A 242 1.48 -6.46 16.87
N THR A 243 1.24 -5.62 15.86
CA THR A 243 1.27 -6.01 14.45
C THR A 243 2.64 -6.58 14.05
N HIS A 244 3.74 -5.95 14.47
CA HIS A 244 5.09 -6.44 14.22
C HIS A 244 5.34 -7.82 14.83
N ALA A 245 4.94 -7.99 16.10
CA ALA A 245 5.10 -9.26 16.82
C ALA A 245 4.31 -10.40 16.12
N TYR A 246 3.07 -10.10 15.71
CA TYR A 246 2.25 -11.08 15.00
C TYR A 246 2.82 -11.44 13.63
N LEU A 247 3.22 -10.46 12.81
CA LEU A 247 3.86 -10.71 11.51
C LEU A 247 5.12 -11.58 11.66
N GLY A 248 5.91 -11.34 12.71
CA GLY A 248 7.11 -12.14 13.02
C GLY A 248 6.78 -13.58 13.43
N SER A 249 5.55 -13.90 13.81
CA SER A 249 5.11 -15.26 14.19
C SER A 249 4.66 -16.10 12.99
N LEU A 250 4.28 -15.48 11.86
CA LEU A 250 3.86 -16.17 10.64
C LEU A 250 5.04 -16.96 10.04
N ARG A 251 4.79 -18.19 9.56
CA ARG A 251 5.81 -19.15 9.10
C ARG A 251 5.58 -19.58 7.66
#